data_5f115b95ee048a85bfbbeb7657b9885b
#
_entry.id   5f115b95ee048a85bfbbeb7657b9885b
#
_cell.length_a   1.000
_cell.length_b   1.000
_cell.length_c   1.000
_cell.angle_alpha   90.00
_cell.angle_beta   90.00
_cell.angle_gamma   90.00
#
_symmetry.space_group_name_H-M   'P 1'
#
loop_
_entity.id
_entity.type
_entity.pdbx_description
1 polymer ?
#
loop_
_entity_poly.entity_id
_entity_poly.type
_entity_poly.pdbx_seq_one_letter_code
_entity_poly.pdbx_strand_id
1 'polypeptide(L)'
;MSACKPGRRAVLAAAAAAASLPLWGCTRHDSAAAYSGGWVGADAQRGHRLRDLKSGSLPAPVVQRRAGALVVGAGISGLAAARALRQSGIDDVQVFDLEDAAGGNSRGHVLGGMACPLGAHYLPVPGEHAVEVIALLEELGLRRLEAGQPVYEERHLCHSPQERLFIGGQWHEGLLPPVEALPAEQRASTQAQYTQFSATVRRMSEGAAFSMPTARSAWRPALDALDAVPFAQWLDAQGLNAPALRWYLDYCCRDDYGAGAAQVSAWAGIHYFASRHGFHAPGESNEERDGVLTWPEGNAWISRRLAAPLGECLHSGCIALRVSEGRFDSSVDVWNVRTAQAERWTAPQVVLAVPLFIAARLLQAPPAALAQAIAAMRHAPWLVANLELGQALDDRPGAPPSWDNVAYSAAASGSAALGYVDAMHQSTRPHAGPTVLTAYWALGGDSAAQLQAQRARLLSEPWSVWAQAVVADLARVHPDLPGKLKQVDLMRYGHAMSIPVPGLRSSAALRALAEPQRRVQFAHADLSSYSVFEEALYQGHRAGLAAKRSTSR
;
A
#
# COMPACT_ATOMS: atom_id res chain seq x y z
N MET A 1 -63.67 -41.97 33.27
CA MET A 1 -62.70 -40.88 33.15
C MET A 1 -63.04 -40.11 31.92
N SER A 2 -63.66 -38.94 32.14
CA SER A 2 -64.35 -38.13 31.10
C SER A 2 -63.36 -37.14 30.48
N ALA A 3 -63.14 -37.23 29.17
CA ALA A 3 -62.31 -36.30 28.42
C ALA A 3 -63.08 -35.00 28.16
N CYS A 4 -62.61 -33.91 28.71
CA CYS A 4 -63.15 -32.56 28.53
C CYS A 4 -62.81 -32.07 27.11
N LYS A 5 -63.87 -31.82 26.28
CA LYS A 5 -63.73 -31.19 24.96
C LYS A 5 -63.58 -29.67 25.13
N PRO A 6 -62.58 -29.00 24.51
CA PRO A 6 -62.46 -27.53 24.60
C PRO A 6 -63.63 -26.87 23.86
N GLY A 7 -64.20 -25.84 24.50
CA GLY A 7 -65.36 -25.10 23.99
C GLY A 7 -65.01 -24.24 22.76
N ARG A 8 -66.01 -24.01 21.90
CA ARG A 8 -65.94 -23.23 20.67
C ARG A 8 -65.26 -21.84 20.80
N ARG A 9 -65.29 -21.25 21.99
CA ARG A 9 -64.62 -19.95 22.27
C ARG A 9 -63.11 -20.06 22.34
N ALA A 10 -62.53 -21.19 22.76
CA ALA A 10 -61.10 -21.41 22.79
C ALA A 10 -60.51 -21.63 21.40
N VAL A 11 -61.25 -22.20 20.47
CA VAL A 11 -60.85 -22.41 19.07
C VAL A 11 -60.88 -21.08 18.28
N LEU A 12 -61.84 -20.20 18.55
CA LEU A 12 -61.91 -18.88 17.93
C LEU A 12 -60.83 -17.92 18.45
N ALA A 13 -60.43 -18.02 19.71
CA ALA A 13 -59.34 -17.22 20.25
C ALA A 13 -57.97 -17.66 19.69
N ALA A 14 -57.78 -18.95 19.43
CA ALA A 14 -56.57 -19.46 18.78
C ALA A 14 -56.47 -19.12 17.30
N ALA A 15 -57.60 -19.00 16.59
CA ALA A 15 -57.63 -18.57 15.20
C ALA A 15 -57.39 -17.05 15.04
N ALA A 16 -57.81 -16.22 16.02
CA ALA A 16 -57.56 -14.77 16.00
C ALA A 16 -56.11 -14.41 16.39
N ALA A 17 -55.43 -15.22 17.19
CA ALA A 17 -54.03 -15.02 17.53
C ALA A 17 -53.06 -15.45 16.40
N ALA A 18 -53.51 -16.31 15.47
CA ALA A 18 -52.72 -16.71 14.30
C ALA A 18 -52.77 -15.71 13.13
N ALA A 19 -53.74 -14.75 13.16
CA ALA A 19 -53.90 -13.74 12.09
C ALA A 19 -53.19 -12.39 12.35
N SER A 20 -52.47 -12.24 13.47
CA SER A 20 -51.76 -10.99 13.84
C SER A 20 -50.24 -11.15 14.00
N LEU A 21 -49.64 -12.16 13.43
CA LEU A 21 -48.21 -12.16 13.20
C LEU A 21 -47.92 -11.22 12.04
N PRO A 22 -47.16 -10.13 12.23
CA PRO A 22 -46.68 -9.35 11.10
C PRO A 22 -45.83 -10.29 10.26
N LEU A 23 -46.22 -10.51 9.03
CA LEU A 23 -45.37 -11.01 7.97
C LEU A 23 -44.22 -10.01 7.79
N TRP A 24 -43.22 -10.07 8.66
CA TRP A 24 -41.92 -9.61 8.31
C TRP A 24 -41.36 -10.64 7.31
N GLY A 25 -41.89 -10.55 6.11
CA GLY A 25 -41.18 -11.03 4.94
C GLY A 25 -39.89 -10.25 4.90
N CYS A 26 -38.80 -10.87 5.27
CA CYS A 26 -37.48 -10.51 4.75
C CYS A 26 -37.57 -10.67 3.22
N THR A 27 -38.18 -9.73 2.53
CA THR A 27 -37.76 -9.45 1.17
C THR A 27 -36.35 -8.91 1.35
N ARG A 28 -35.34 -9.80 1.29
CA ARG A 28 -34.08 -9.40 0.71
C ARG A 28 -34.48 -8.83 -0.65
N HIS A 29 -34.66 -7.54 -0.71
CA HIS A 29 -34.44 -6.82 -1.92
C HIS A 29 -32.93 -7.01 -2.16
N ASP A 30 -32.57 -8.00 -2.96
CA ASP A 30 -31.49 -7.86 -3.89
C ASP A 30 -31.90 -6.69 -4.80
N SER A 31 -31.79 -5.47 -4.27
CA SER A 31 -31.70 -4.29 -5.12
C SER A 31 -30.42 -4.54 -5.88
N ALA A 32 -30.53 -4.97 -7.13
CA ALA A 32 -29.42 -5.00 -8.05
C ALA A 32 -28.70 -3.67 -7.84
N ALA A 33 -27.42 -3.71 -7.49
CA ALA A 33 -26.65 -2.49 -7.25
C ALA A 33 -26.88 -1.60 -8.46
N ALA A 34 -27.23 -0.33 -8.23
CA ALA A 34 -27.52 0.61 -9.32
C ALA A 34 -26.28 0.91 -10.18
N TYR A 35 -25.15 0.26 -9.89
CA TYR A 35 -23.86 0.41 -10.54
C TYR A 35 -23.26 -0.96 -10.90
N SER A 36 -22.45 -0.98 -11.95
CA SER A 36 -21.66 -2.15 -12.39
C SER A 36 -20.30 -2.21 -11.73
N GLY A 37 -19.50 -3.24 -12.05
CA GLY A 37 -18.10 -3.36 -11.64
C GLY A 37 -17.65 -4.78 -11.34
N GLY A 38 -16.46 -4.91 -10.77
CA GLY A 38 -15.87 -6.21 -10.48
C GLY A 38 -14.52 -6.14 -9.76
N TRP A 39 -13.91 -7.32 -9.59
CA TRP A 39 -12.52 -7.43 -9.18
C TRP A 39 -11.60 -7.19 -10.36
N VAL A 40 -10.59 -6.34 -10.20
CA VAL A 40 -9.62 -5.99 -11.24
C VAL A 40 -8.18 -6.15 -10.74
N GLY A 41 -7.23 -6.09 -11.64
CA GLY A 41 -5.80 -6.03 -11.34
C GLY A 41 -5.17 -7.39 -11.06
N ALA A 42 -5.11 -7.84 -9.80
CA ALA A 42 -4.42 -9.08 -9.44
C ALA A 42 -5.26 -10.34 -9.68
N ASP A 43 -4.63 -11.33 -10.31
CA ASP A 43 -5.19 -12.67 -10.43
C ASP A 43 -4.83 -13.52 -9.19
N ALA A 44 -5.79 -13.67 -8.28
CA ALA A 44 -5.61 -14.46 -7.06
C ALA A 44 -5.33 -15.95 -7.35
N GLN A 45 -5.81 -16.52 -8.46
CA GLN A 45 -5.55 -17.91 -8.83
C GLN A 45 -4.09 -18.07 -9.27
N ARG A 46 -3.55 -17.14 -10.07
CA ARG A 46 -2.12 -17.13 -10.41
C ARG A 46 -1.25 -16.98 -9.15
N GLY A 47 -1.59 -16.05 -8.27
CA GLY A 47 -0.87 -15.82 -7.01
C GLY A 47 -0.85 -17.06 -6.09
N HIS A 48 -1.91 -17.87 -6.09
CA HIS A 48 -2.00 -19.09 -5.28
C HIS A 48 -1.42 -20.34 -5.97
N ARG A 49 -1.19 -20.31 -7.28
CA ARG A 49 -0.72 -21.49 -8.04
C ARG A 49 0.58 -22.07 -7.47
N LEU A 50 1.53 -21.24 -7.05
CA LEU A 50 2.77 -21.72 -6.43
C LEU A 50 2.52 -22.50 -5.14
N ARG A 51 1.52 -22.09 -4.34
CA ARG A 51 1.09 -22.84 -3.13
C ARG A 51 0.47 -24.18 -3.51
N ASP A 52 -0.40 -24.16 -4.51
CA ASP A 52 -1.18 -25.35 -4.90
C ASP A 52 -0.28 -26.40 -5.59
N LEU A 53 0.75 -25.98 -6.32
CA LEU A 53 1.75 -26.86 -6.93
C LEU A 53 2.70 -27.51 -5.91
N LYS A 54 2.84 -27.00 -4.69
CA LYS A 54 3.68 -27.64 -3.67
C LYS A 54 3.19 -29.00 -3.21
N SER A 55 1.91 -29.30 -3.37
CA SER A 55 1.33 -30.62 -3.07
C SER A 55 1.48 -31.62 -4.23
N GLY A 56 2.00 -31.20 -5.39
CA GLY A 56 2.22 -32.00 -6.58
C GLY A 56 3.63 -31.84 -7.14
N SER A 57 3.94 -32.57 -8.22
CA SER A 57 5.18 -32.40 -8.98
C SER A 57 5.15 -31.09 -9.76
N LEU A 58 6.22 -30.28 -9.68
CA LEU A 58 6.37 -29.14 -10.55
C LEU A 58 6.45 -29.62 -12.02
N PRO A 59 5.82 -28.89 -12.98
CA PRO A 59 5.91 -29.24 -14.39
C PRO A 59 7.37 -29.20 -14.85
N ALA A 60 7.79 -30.23 -15.59
CA ALA A 60 9.15 -30.31 -16.13
C ALA A 60 9.34 -29.23 -17.22
N PRO A 61 10.45 -28.46 -17.19
CA PRO A 61 10.76 -27.49 -18.22
C PRO A 61 10.96 -28.16 -19.59
N VAL A 62 10.22 -27.70 -20.60
CA VAL A 62 10.33 -28.20 -21.97
C VAL A 62 11.18 -27.27 -22.86
N VAL A 63 11.43 -26.04 -22.41
CA VAL A 63 12.28 -25.04 -23.06
C VAL A 63 13.41 -24.66 -22.12
N GLN A 64 14.62 -24.53 -22.66
CA GLN A 64 15.80 -24.06 -21.93
C GLN A 64 16.38 -22.82 -22.60
N ARG A 65 16.67 -21.79 -21.81
CA ARG A 65 17.21 -20.52 -22.27
C ARG A 65 18.34 -20.03 -21.35
N ARG A 66 19.20 -19.16 -21.87
CA ARG A 66 20.24 -18.47 -21.10
C ARG A 66 20.05 -16.98 -21.20
N ALA A 67 20.52 -16.28 -20.16
CA ALA A 67 20.52 -14.83 -20.09
C ALA A 67 21.76 -14.33 -19.35
N GLY A 68 22.02 -13.03 -19.42
CA GLY A 68 23.06 -12.36 -18.65
C GLY A 68 22.72 -12.23 -17.18
N ALA A 69 21.45 -11.93 -16.87
CA ALA A 69 20.90 -11.92 -15.52
C ALA A 69 19.37 -12.15 -15.56
N LEU A 70 18.82 -12.68 -14.45
CA LEU A 70 17.39 -12.93 -14.28
C LEU A 70 16.86 -12.11 -13.10
N VAL A 71 15.68 -11.52 -13.28
CA VAL A 71 14.96 -10.80 -12.22
C VAL A 71 13.57 -11.42 -12.08
N VAL A 72 13.20 -11.82 -10.87
CA VAL A 72 11.90 -12.41 -10.54
C VAL A 72 11.07 -11.39 -9.78
N GLY A 73 9.97 -10.95 -10.38
CA GLY A 73 9.10 -9.86 -9.94
C GLY A 73 9.42 -8.55 -10.68
N ALA A 74 8.40 -7.96 -11.33
CA ALA A 74 8.49 -6.68 -12.02
C ALA A 74 7.74 -5.55 -11.27
N GLY A 75 7.73 -5.58 -9.92
CA GLY A 75 7.43 -4.43 -9.08
C GLY A 75 8.56 -3.41 -9.14
N ILE A 76 8.43 -2.29 -8.42
CA ILE A 76 9.45 -1.22 -8.41
C ILE A 76 10.85 -1.76 -8.09
N SER A 77 10.98 -2.67 -7.11
CA SER A 77 12.28 -3.27 -6.79
C SER A 77 12.90 -4.04 -7.95
N GLY A 78 12.09 -4.84 -8.68
CA GLY A 78 12.58 -5.62 -9.82
C GLY A 78 12.95 -4.73 -11.01
N LEU A 79 12.13 -3.73 -11.30
CA LEU A 79 12.41 -2.75 -12.36
C LEU A 79 13.68 -1.94 -12.04
N ALA A 80 13.86 -1.54 -10.78
CA ALA A 80 15.08 -0.86 -10.32
C ALA A 80 16.33 -1.75 -10.41
N ALA A 81 16.20 -3.06 -10.07
CA ALA A 81 17.28 -4.01 -10.21
C ALA A 81 17.68 -4.20 -11.69
N ALA A 82 16.70 -4.37 -12.57
CA ALA A 82 16.94 -4.49 -14.01
C ALA A 82 17.61 -3.23 -14.58
N ARG A 83 17.14 -2.04 -14.17
CA ARG A 83 17.78 -0.75 -14.54
C ARG A 83 19.23 -0.71 -14.08
N ALA A 84 19.52 -1.06 -12.83
CA ALA A 84 20.88 -1.03 -12.27
C ALA A 84 21.82 -2.04 -12.96
N LEU A 85 21.33 -3.24 -13.29
CA LEU A 85 22.08 -4.25 -14.06
C LEU A 85 22.44 -3.73 -15.46
N ARG A 86 21.49 -3.15 -16.19
CA ARG A 86 21.74 -2.59 -17.53
C ARG A 86 22.69 -1.39 -17.48
N GLN A 87 22.49 -0.47 -16.56
CA GLN A 87 23.43 0.65 -16.33
C GLN A 87 24.84 0.17 -15.98
N SER A 88 24.97 -1.03 -15.43
CA SER A 88 26.26 -1.64 -15.14
C SER A 88 26.85 -2.42 -16.33
N GLY A 89 26.22 -2.45 -17.51
CA GLY A 89 26.72 -3.09 -18.72
C GLY A 89 26.29 -4.57 -18.87
N ILE A 90 25.22 -5.01 -18.17
CA ILE A 90 24.59 -6.30 -18.42
C ILE A 90 23.32 -6.04 -19.24
N ASP A 91 23.40 -6.15 -20.57
CA ASP A 91 22.30 -5.79 -21.45
C ASP A 91 21.20 -6.88 -21.51
N ASP A 92 21.60 -8.16 -21.46
CA ASP A 92 20.67 -9.30 -21.49
C ASP A 92 20.12 -9.59 -20.08
N VAL A 93 19.21 -8.72 -19.63
CA VAL A 93 18.49 -8.86 -18.36
C VAL A 93 17.05 -9.29 -18.66
N GLN A 94 16.65 -10.47 -18.21
CA GLN A 94 15.31 -11.01 -18.39
C GLN A 94 14.50 -10.87 -17.08
N VAL A 95 13.32 -10.29 -17.17
CA VAL A 95 12.45 -9.98 -16.03
C VAL A 95 11.15 -10.75 -16.14
N PHE A 96 10.75 -11.43 -15.07
CA PHE A 96 9.52 -12.25 -15.03
C PHE A 96 8.53 -11.70 -14.02
N ASP A 97 7.26 -11.57 -14.46
CA ASP A 97 6.17 -11.21 -13.55
C ASP A 97 4.97 -12.14 -13.76
N LEU A 98 4.31 -12.49 -12.66
CA LEU A 98 3.14 -13.36 -12.71
C LEU A 98 1.90 -12.66 -13.28
N GLU A 99 1.84 -11.32 -13.17
CA GLU A 99 0.74 -10.51 -13.66
C GLU A 99 0.90 -10.15 -15.16
N ASP A 100 -0.16 -9.64 -15.76
CA ASP A 100 -0.14 -9.24 -17.17
C ASP A 100 0.55 -7.89 -17.41
N ALA A 101 0.78 -7.11 -16.35
CA ALA A 101 1.46 -5.82 -16.37
C ALA A 101 2.45 -5.69 -15.21
N ALA A 102 3.60 -5.07 -15.49
CA ALA A 102 4.58 -4.70 -14.49
C ALA A 102 4.06 -3.61 -13.56
N GLY A 103 4.72 -3.42 -12.42
CA GLY A 103 4.48 -2.35 -11.47
C GLY A 103 4.20 -2.81 -10.03
N GLY A 104 3.80 -4.08 -9.83
CA GLY A 104 3.47 -4.57 -8.49
C GLY A 104 2.35 -3.76 -7.84
N ASN A 105 2.62 -3.10 -6.70
CA ASN A 105 1.68 -2.20 -6.04
C ASN A 105 1.57 -0.81 -6.73
N SER A 106 2.45 -0.51 -7.69
CA SER A 106 2.45 0.73 -8.49
C SER A 106 1.83 0.50 -9.87
N ARG A 107 0.71 -0.22 -9.94
CA ARG A 107 -0.09 -0.42 -11.16
C ARG A 107 -1.23 0.58 -11.24
N GLY A 108 -1.69 0.84 -12.45
CA GLY A 108 -2.85 1.69 -12.75
C GLY A 108 -3.93 0.96 -13.53
N HIS A 109 -5.04 1.65 -13.69
CA HIS A 109 -6.24 1.19 -14.37
C HIS A 109 -6.83 2.31 -15.21
N VAL A 110 -7.79 1.98 -16.05
CA VAL A 110 -8.62 2.95 -16.79
C VAL A 110 -10.07 2.60 -16.54
N LEU A 111 -10.82 3.54 -15.98
CA LEU A 111 -12.23 3.39 -15.66
C LEU A 111 -13.02 4.57 -16.26
N GLY A 112 -14.04 4.30 -17.05
CA GLY A 112 -14.80 5.33 -17.76
C GLY A 112 -13.95 6.21 -18.70
N GLY A 113 -12.84 5.67 -19.23
CA GLY A 113 -11.88 6.40 -20.05
C GLY A 113 -10.90 7.29 -19.26
N MET A 114 -10.97 7.28 -17.93
CA MET A 114 -10.10 8.05 -17.04
C MET A 114 -9.08 7.13 -16.37
N ALA A 115 -7.82 7.57 -16.35
CA ALA A 115 -6.77 6.84 -15.64
C ALA A 115 -6.95 6.95 -14.12
N CYS A 116 -6.68 5.86 -13.39
CA CYS A 116 -6.74 5.81 -11.94
C CYS A 116 -5.72 4.80 -11.39
N PRO A 117 -5.29 4.93 -10.12
CA PRO A 117 -4.35 3.99 -9.51
C PRO A 117 -5.04 2.70 -9.07
N LEU A 118 -4.28 1.60 -9.05
CA LEU A 118 -4.67 0.35 -8.40
C LEU A 118 -3.95 0.12 -7.06
N GLY A 119 -3.13 1.06 -6.62
CA GLY A 119 -2.34 0.98 -5.39
C GLY A 119 -1.63 2.29 -5.12
N ALA A 120 -0.29 2.28 -5.06
CA ALA A 120 0.51 3.47 -4.79
C ALA A 120 0.17 4.62 -5.76
N HIS A 121 -0.13 5.80 -5.21
CA HIS A 121 -0.74 6.88 -5.98
C HIS A 121 0.03 8.20 -5.92
N TYR A 122 1.09 8.31 -5.11
CA TYR A 122 1.95 9.49 -5.04
C TYR A 122 3.40 9.12 -4.72
N LEU A 123 4.27 10.08 -4.91
CA LEU A 123 5.65 10.04 -4.48
C LEU A 123 5.98 11.37 -3.81
N PRO A 124 6.34 11.40 -2.52
CA PRO A 124 6.82 12.62 -1.88
C PRO A 124 8.04 13.17 -2.59
N VAL A 125 8.18 14.50 -2.61
CA VAL A 125 9.41 15.14 -3.05
C VAL A 125 10.57 14.56 -2.23
N PRO A 126 11.60 13.96 -2.88
CA PRO A 126 12.62 13.22 -2.15
C PRO A 126 13.55 14.15 -1.38
N GLY A 127 13.85 13.80 -0.13
CA GLY A 127 14.93 14.40 0.61
C GLY A 127 16.31 14.07 0.00
N GLU A 128 17.35 14.79 0.41
CA GLU A 128 18.71 14.71 -0.15
C GLU A 128 19.34 13.30 -0.07
N HIS A 129 18.92 12.49 0.88
CA HIS A 129 19.42 11.13 1.05
C HIS A 129 18.81 10.10 0.09
N ALA A 130 17.73 10.45 -0.62
CA ALA A 130 17.04 9.56 -1.57
C ALA A 130 17.70 9.61 -2.96
N VAL A 131 19.00 9.43 -3.04
CA VAL A 131 19.81 9.66 -4.25
C VAL A 131 19.37 8.81 -5.45
N GLU A 132 18.88 7.60 -5.24
CA GLU A 132 18.35 6.75 -6.33
C GLU A 132 17.04 7.29 -6.89
N VAL A 133 16.19 7.87 -6.03
CA VAL A 133 14.93 8.52 -6.43
C VAL A 133 15.25 9.81 -7.18
N ILE A 134 16.17 10.62 -6.64
CA ILE A 134 16.64 11.86 -7.28
C ILE A 134 17.16 11.56 -8.70
N ALA A 135 18.06 10.59 -8.83
CA ALA A 135 18.61 10.20 -10.12
C ALA A 135 17.53 9.68 -11.10
N LEU A 136 16.54 8.96 -10.61
CA LEU A 136 15.40 8.52 -11.43
C LEU A 136 14.54 9.71 -11.89
N LEU A 137 14.23 10.64 -10.99
CA LEU A 137 13.42 11.82 -11.34
C LEU A 137 14.13 12.73 -12.36
N GLU A 138 15.46 12.85 -12.27
CA GLU A 138 16.28 13.57 -13.25
C GLU A 138 16.28 12.86 -14.61
N GLU A 139 16.45 11.54 -14.63
CA GLU A 139 16.37 10.72 -15.85
C GLU A 139 14.99 10.85 -16.54
N LEU A 140 13.93 10.95 -15.76
CA LEU A 140 12.56 11.09 -16.25
C LEU A 140 12.18 12.55 -16.60
N GLY A 141 13.07 13.52 -16.38
CA GLY A 141 12.81 14.94 -16.62
C GLY A 141 11.86 15.57 -15.61
N LEU A 142 11.64 14.93 -14.46
CA LEU A 142 10.74 15.43 -13.41
C LEU A 142 11.44 16.36 -12.41
N ARG A 143 12.76 16.33 -12.37
CA ARG A 143 13.60 17.15 -11.50
C ARG A 143 14.80 17.67 -12.29
N ARG A 144 15.17 18.92 -12.05
CA ARG A 144 16.39 19.54 -12.56
C ARG A 144 16.98 20.49 -11.51
N LEU A 145 18.21 20.91 -11.70
CA LEU A 145 18.81 21.96 -10.89
C LEU A 145 18.77 23.29 -11.65
N GLU A 146 18.21 24.33 -11.03
CA GLU A 146 18.26 25.71 -11.51
C GLU A 146 18.95 26.58 -10.46
N ALA A 147 20.03 27.23 -10.84
CA ALA A 147 20.87 28.01 -9.92
C ALA A 147 21.29 27.23 -8.65
N GLY A 148 21.47 25.91 -8.77
CA GLY A 148 21.84 25.02 -7.66
C GLY A 148 20.68 24.57 -6.76
N GLN A 149 19.46 25.02 -7.03
CA GLN A 149 18.27 24.61 -6.30
C GLN A 149 17.48 23.53 -7.08
N PRO A 150 16.89 22.54 -6.41
CA PRO A 150 16.04 21.56 -7.06
C PRO A 150 14.72 22.20 -7.52
N VAL A 151 14.40 22.01 -8.80
CA VAL A 151 13.13 22.43 -9.41
C VAL A 151 12.45 21.19 -9.96
N TYR A 152 11.19 21.01 -9.62
CA TYR A 152 10.36 19.90 -10.08
C TYR A 152 9.42 20.34 -11.18
N GLU A 153 9.04 19.40 -12.05
CA GLU A 153 8.08 19.66 -13.12
C GLU A 153 6.70 19.95 -12.51
N GLU A 154 6.29 21.21 -12.56
CA GLU A 154 5.10 21.74 -11.89
C GLU A 154 3.83 20.97 -12.25
N ARG A 155 3.71 20.51 -13.50
CA ARG A 155 2.56 19.72 -13.96
C ARG A 155 2.34 18.43 -13.14
N HIS A 156 3.38 17.91 -12.52
CA HIS A 156 3.36 16.66 -11.76
C HIS A 156 3.42 16.88 -10.25
N LEU A 157 3.62 18.10 -9.80
CA LEU A 157 3.39 18.47 -8.40
C LEU A 157 1.89 18.53 -8.12
N CYS A 158 1.46 18.02 -6.99
CA CYS A 158 0.07 18.11 -6.58
C CYS A 158 -0.36 19.57 -6.42
N HIS A 159 -1.41 19.96 -7.12
CA HIS A 159 -1.94 21.33 -7.03
C HIS A 159 -2.67 21.55 -5.70
N SER A 160 -2.64 22.78 -5.22
CA SER A 160 -3.47 23.21 -4.09
C SER A 160 -4.94 23.34 -4.52
N PRO A 161 -5.88 22.88 -3.66
CA PRO A 161 -5.68 22.28 -2.34
C PRO A 161 -5.26 20.81 -2.45
N GLN A 162 -4.22 20.42 -1.70
CA GLN A 162 -3.67 19.07 -1.76
C GLN A 162 -4.52 18.10 -0.97
N GLU A 163 -4.91 18.44 0.25
CA GLU A 163 -5.60 17.56 1.17
C GLU A 163 -6.63 18.29 2.04
N ARG A 164 -7.68 17.58 2.48
CA ARG A 164 -8.70 18.12 3.37
C ARG A 164 -9.31 17.05 4.28
N LEU A 165 -9.75 17.49 5.45
CA LEU A 165 -10.37 16.66 6.48
C LEU A 165 -11.83 17.06 6.70
N PHE A 166 -12.76 16.09 6.63
CA PHE A 166 -14.15 16.29 7.00
C PHE A 166 -14.35 16.05 8.50
N ILE A 167 -14.65 17.08 9.25
CA ILE A 167 -14.90 17.04 10.70
C ILE A 167 -15.98 18.05 11.07
N GLY A 168 -16.85 17.72 12.02
CA GLY A 168 -17.89 18.66 12.47
C GLY A 168 -18.92 19.04 11.39
N GLY A 169 -19.06 18.26 10.31
CA GLY A 169 -20.00 18.52 9.24
C GLY A 169 -19.48 19.42 8.11
N GLN A 170 -18.21 19.81 8.13
CA GLN A 170 -17.57 20.65 7.12
C GLN A 170 -16.15 20.18 6.80
N TRP A 171 -15.61 20.61 5.66
CA TRP A 171 -14.26 20.36 5.24
C TRP A 171 -13.28 21.40 5.79
N HIS A 172 -12.11 20.95 6.22
CA HIS A 172 -10.99 21.78 6.67
C HIS A 172 -9.75 21.45 5.84
N GLU A 173 -8.91 22.44 5.53
CA GLU A 173 -7.64 22.23 4.84
C GLU A 173 -6.67 21.44 5.73
N GLY A 174 -5.93 20.50 5.14
CA GLY A 174 -5.01 19.60 5.82
C GLY A 174 -5.70 18.42 6.49
N LEU A 175 -4.91 17.46 6.98
CA LEU A 175 -5.42 16.23 7.64
C LEU A 175 -5.33 16.26 9.17
N LEU A 176 -4.54 17.18 9.75
CA LEU A 176 -4.48 17.35 11.21
C LEU A 176 -5.78 17.99 11.71
N PRO A 177 -6.54 17.34 12.63
CA PRO A 177 -7.79 17.90 13.12
C PRO A 177 -7.61 19.29 13.71
N PRO A 178 -8.28 20.33 13.16
CA PRO A 178 -8.15 21.68 13.67
C PRO A 178 -8.77 21.79 15.06
N VAL A 179 -8.09 22.46 15.98
CA VAL A 179 -8.52 22.54 17.40
C VAL A 179 -9.89 23.21 17.55
N GLU A 180 -10.26 24.10 16.63
CA GLU A 180 -11.54 24.81 16.61
C GLU A 180 -12.72 23.87 16.36
N ALA A 181 -12.50 22.78 15.62
CA ALA A 181 -13.53 21.76 15.34
C ALA A 181 -13.71 20.76 16.48
N LEU A 182 -12.84 20.79 17.51
CA LEU A 182 -12.90 19.89 18.66
C LEU A 182 -13.80 20.45 19.78
N PRO A 183 -14.29 19.58 20.69
CA PRO A 183 -14.96 19.99 21.92
C PRO A 183 -14.12 21.00 22.71
N ALA A 184 -14.74 22.04 23.27
CA ALA A 184 -14.03 23.15 23.92
C ALA A 184 -13.05 22.70 25.00
N GLU A 185 -13.43 21.67 25.78
CA GLU A 185 -12.63 21.10 26.85
C GLU A 185 -11.34 20.39 26.38
N GLN A 186 -11.28 20.01 25.12
CA GLN A 186 -10.13 19.31 24.55
C GLN A 186 -9.13 20.26 23.85
N ARG A 187 -9.55 21.46 23.48
CA ARG A 187 -8.78 22.36 22.60
C ARG A 187 -7.41 22.71 23.15
N ALA A 188 -7.35 23.20 24.39
CA ALA A 188 -6.09 23.66 24.99
C ALA A 188 -5.09 22.50 25.17
N SER A 189 -5.55 21.35 25.66
CA SER A 189 -4.68 20.18 25.83
C SER A 189 -4.21 19.61 24.51
N THR A 190 -5.07 19.58 23.48
CA THR A 190 -4.71 19.12 22.15
C THR A 190 -3.68 20.03 21.49
N GLN A 191 -3.87 21.37 21.56
CA GLN A 191 -2.90 22.34 21.03
C GLN A 191 -1.53 22.18 21.71
N ALA A 192 -1.49 22.03 23.02
CA ALA A 192 -0.24 21.81 23.76
C ALA A 192 0.47 20.53 23.30
N GLN A 193 -0.28 19.44 23.09
CA GLN A 193 0.29 18.17 22.64
C GLN A 193 0.72 18.18 21.18
N TYR A 194 0.06 18.94 20.30
CA TYR A 194 0.55 19.19 18.95
C TYR A 194 1.92 19.86 18.97
N THR A 195 2.06 20.95 19.75
CA THR A 195 3.35 21.65 19.92
C THR A 195 4.42 20.75 20.54
N GLN A 196 4.07 19.93 21.54
CA GLN A 196 4.98 18.99 22.18
C GLN A 196 5.47 17.93 21.17
N PHE A 197 4.57 17.37 20.36
CA PHE A 197 4.93 16.35 19.36
C PHE A 197 5.80 16.96 18.26
N SER A 198 5.45 18.15 17.74
CA SER A 198 6.27 18.90 16.78
C SER A 198 7.70 19.10 17.27
N ALA A 199 7.86 19.64 18.48
CA ALA A 199 9.17 19.84 19.09
C ALA A 199 9.95 18.52 19.26
N THR A 200 9.24 17.43 19.55
CA THR A 200 9.86 16.09 19.71
C THR A 200 10.37 15.56 18.37
N VAL A 201 9.55 15.61 17.31
CA VAL A 201 9.95 15.20 15.96
C VAL A 201 11.17 16.01 15.51
N ARG A 202 11.13 17.34 15.62
CA ARG A 202 12.23 18.22 15.22
C ARG A 202 13.54 17.87 15.92
N ARG A 203 13.52 17.68 17.24
CA ARG A 203 14.70 17.27 18.01
C ARG A 203 15.24 15.90 17.57
N MET A 204 14.34 14.95 17.25
CA MET A 204 14.72 13.60 16.85
C MET A 204 15.22 13.53 15.40
N SER A 205 14.82 14.44 14.53
CA SER A 205 15.27 14.53 13.13
C SER A 205 16.73 14.99 13.03
N GLU A 206 17.29 15.58 14.08
CA GLU A 206 18.67 16.06 14.06
C GLU A 206 19.67 14.91 13.83
N GLY A 207 20.69 15.18 13.00
CA GLY A 207 21.82 14.28 12.81
C GLY A 207 21.51 13.01 12.00
N ALA A 208 20.59 13.07 11.04
CA ALA A 208 20.26 11.99 10.10
C ALA A 208 19.88 10.65 10.79
N ALA A 209 19.34 10.70 12.01
CA ALA A 209 18.86 9.52 12.72
C ALA A 209 17.70 8.83 11.96
N PHE A 210 16.98 9.60 11.18
CA PHE A 210 15.88 9.17 10.33
C PHE A 210 16.12 9.67 8.90
N SER A 211 16.24 8.75 7.95
CA SER A 211 16.47 9.07 6.55
C SER A 211 15.65 8.16 5.66
N MET A 212 15.30 8.66 4.47
CA MET A 212 14.74 7.88 3.40
C MET A 212 15.79 7.74 2.27
N PRO A 213 16.15 6.53 1.83
CA PRO A 213 15.74 5.23 2.37
C PRO A 213 16.32 4.95 3.76
N THR A 214 15.67 4.08 4.52
CA THR A 214 16.02 3.74 5.91
C THR A 214 17.44 3.22 6.07
N ALA A 215 18.00 2.59 5.03
CA ALA A 215 19.38 2.10 5.03
C ALA A 215 20.42 3.22 5.23
N ARG A 216 20.04 4.48 5.02
CA ARG A 216 20.90 5.67 5.23
C ARG A 216 20.66 6.35 6.56
N SER A 217 19.72 5.86 7.37
CA SER A 217 19.56 6.34 8.74
C SER A 217 20.80 6.04 9.57
N ALA A 218 21.28 7.01 10.32
CA ALA A 218 22.40 6.86 11.25
C ALA A 218 21.95 6.06 12.48
N TRP A 219 21.93 4.73 12.35
CA TRP A 219 21.45 3.83 13.41
C TRP A 219 22.35 3.88 14.65
N ARG A 220 21.75 4.05 15.81
CA ARG A 220 22.42 4.12 17.12
C ARG A 220 21.72 3.18 18.10
N PRO A 221 22.38 2.69 19.16
CA PRO A 221 21.76 1.79 20.15
C PRO A 221 20.49 2.35 20.80
N ALA A 222 20.36 3.68 20.95
CA ALA A 222 19.13 4.31 21.44
C ALA A 222 17.90 4.07 20.52
N LEU A 223 18.13 3.83 19.23
CA LEU A 223 17.07 3.53 18.28
C LEU A 223 16.58 2.08 18.40
N ASP A 224 17.40 1.16 18.94
CA ASP A 224 16.95 -0.20 19.25
C ASP A 224 15.83 -0.20 20.30
N ALA A 225 15.95 0.63 21.34
CA ALA A 225 14.92 0.78 22.36
C ALA A 225 13.63 1.41 21.80
N LEU A 226 13.77 2.34 20.86
CA LEU A 226 12.63 2.97 20.19
C LEU A 226 11.95 1.98 19.22
N ASP A 227 12.72 1.15 18.50
CA ASP A 227 12.18 0.11 17.63
C ASP A 227 11.52 -1.04 18.41
N ALA A 228 11.93 -1.29 19.65
CA ALA A 228 11.45 -2.41 20.46
C ALA A 228 10.03 -2.26 21.00
N VAL A 229 9.44 -1.07 20.97
CA VAL A 229 8.14 -0.77 21.58
C VAL A 229 7.12 -0.30 20.52
N PRO A 230 5.80 -0.60 20.72
CA PRO A 230 4.75 -0.03 19.88
C PRO A 230 4.69 1.50 19.99
N PHE A 231 4.35 2.18 18.90
CA PHE A 231 4.24 3.63 18.88
C PHE A 231 3.19 4.15 19.86
N ALA A 232 2.04 3.47 19.98
CA ALA A 232 1.01 3.82 20.96
C ALA A 232 1.55 3.79 22.39
N GLN A 233 2.33 2.77 22.75
CA GLN A 233 2.94 2.66 24.08
C GLN A 233 3.97 3.76 24.33
N TRP A 234 4.77 4.09 23.32
CA TRP A 234 5.73 5.20 23.42
C TRP A 234 5.02 6.54 23.62
N LEU A 235 3.93 6.79 22.86
CA LEU A 235 3.11 8.00 23.02
C LEU A 235 2.50 8.10 24.42
N ASP A 236 2.04 6.99 25.01
CA ASP A 236 1.56 6.95 26.40
C ASP A 236 2.65 7.38 27.38
N ALA A 237 3.86 6.85 27.22
CA ALA A 237 5.02 7.19 28.05
C ALA A 237 5.44 8.67 27.91
N GLN A 238 5.14 9.33 26.77
CA GLN A 238 5.38 10.76 26.57
C GLN A 238 4.22 11.65 27.07
N GLY A 239 3.12 11.07 27.58
CA GLY A 239 1.92 11.81 27.97
C GLY A 239 1.13 12.39 26.79
N LEU A 240 1.35 11.89 25.59
CA LEU A 240 0.68 12.29 24.35
C LEU A 240 -0.60 11.48 24.16
N ASN A 241 -1.70 11.92 24.79
CA ASN A 241 -2.95 11.18 24.87
C ASN A 241 -4.19 11.92 24.32
N ALA A 242 -4.02 13.14 23.77
CA ALA A 242 -5.11 13.89 23.17
C ALA A 242 -5.74 13.09 22.01
N PRO A 243 -7.07 12.85 22.02
CA PRO A 243 -7.72 11.96 21.04
C PRO A 243 -7.49 12.35 19.58
N ALA A 244 -7.50 13.64 19.27
CA ALA A 244 -7.28 14.15 17.91
C ALA A 244 -5.84 13.92 17.44
N LEU A 245 -4.82 14.11 18.29
CA LEU A 245 -3.44 13.78 17.98
C LEU A 245 -3.28 12.27 17.75
N ARG A 246 -3.84 11.45 18.64
CA ARG A 246 -3.78 9.99 18.53
C ARG A 246 -4.44 9.50 17.24
N TRP A 247 -5.57 10.07 16.88
CA TRP A 247 -6.24 9.73 15.62
C TRP A 247 -5.35 10.03 14.42
N TYR A 248 -4.74 11.21 14.38
CA TYR A 248 -3.88 11.61 13.27
C TYR A 248 -2.64 10.73 13.15
N LEU A 249 -1.95 10.47 14.25
CA LEU A 249 -0.76 9.61 14.27
C LEU A 249 -1.09 8.15 13.92
N ASP A 250 -2.24 7.65 14.35
CA ASP A 250 -2.72 6.32 13.95
C ASP A 250 -3.11 6.27 12.47
N TYR A 251 -3.76 7.33 11.95
CA TYR A 251 -4.06 7.48 10.53
C TYR A 251 -2.78 7.41 9.69
N CYS A 252 -1.76 8.20 9.99
CA CYS A 252 -0.48 8.21 9.28
C CYS A 252 0.20 6.82 9.29
N CYS A 253 0.15 6.10 10.41
CA CYS A 253 0.67 4.74 10.48
C CYS A 253 -0.13 3.77 9.60
N ARG A 254 -1.45 3.89 9.55
CA ARG A 254 -2.29 3.04 8.70
C ARG A 254 -2.09 3.34 7.21
N ASP A 255 -1.90 4.60 6.87
CA ASP A 255 -1.64 5.03 5.50
C ASP A 255 -0.29 4.50 4.99
N ASP A 256 0.79 4.74 5.71
CA ASP A 256 2.15 4.41 5.25
C ASP A 256 2.57 2.94 5.51
N TYR A 257 1.96 2.28 6.52
CA TYR A 257 2.37 0.94 6.97
C TYR A 257 1.25 -0.10 6.96
N GLY A 258 0.02 0.29 6.66
CA GLY A 258 -1.14 -0.59 6.65
C GLY A 258 -1.62 -1.06 8.01
N ALA A 259 -1.08 -0.52 9.11
CA ALA A 259 -1.45 -0.86 10.48
C ALA A 259 -1.33 0.35 11.39
N GLY A 260 -2.14 0.41 12.45
CA GLY A 260 -2.18 1.52 13.39
C GLY A 260 -1.01 1.55 14.38
N ALA A 261 -0.95 2.62 15.15
CA ALA A 261 0.10 2.91 16.14
C ALA A 261 0.28 1.82 17.22
N ALA A 262 -0.73 0.99 17.45
CA ALA A 262 -0.65 -0.15 18.38
C ALA A 262 0.25 -1.28 17.88
N GLN A 263 0.47 -1.38 16.56
CA GLN A 263 1.30 -2.44 15.96
C GLN A 263 2.62 -1.94 15.38
N VAL A 264 2.66 -0.70 14.92
CA VAL A 264 3.84 -0.09 14.34
C VAL A 264 4.84 0.25 15.44
N SER A 265 6.14 0.02 15.22
CA SER A 265 7.19 0.39 16.19
C SER A 265 7.24 1.91 16.36
N ALA A 266 7.66 2.36 17.54
CA ALA A 266 7.81 3.79 17.80
C ALA A 266 8.86 4.42 16.88
N TRP A 267 9.90 3.68 16.53
CA TRP A 267 10.87 4.14 15.52
C TRP A 267 10.20 4.45 14.19
N ALA A 268 9.36 3.55 13.68
CA ALA A 268 8.67 3.75 12.41
C ALA A 268 7.63 4.87 12.49
N GLY A 269 6.86 4.97 13.58
CA GLY A 269 5.90 6.06 13.80
C GLY A 269 6.56 7.45 13.82
N ILE A 270 7.75 7.56 14.40
CA ILE A 270 8.56 8.80 14.37
C ILE A 270 9.17 9.01 12.98
N HIS A 271 9.68 7.92 12.36
CA HIS A 271 10.34 7.98 11.05
C HIS A 271 9.43 8.59 9.97
N TYR A 272 8.12 8.32 9.99
CA TYR A 272 7.15 8.92 9.09
C TYR A 272 7.30 10.45 9.03
N PHE A 273 7.35 11.10 10.17
CA PHE A 273 7.46 12.55 10.29
C PHE A 273 8.90 13.04 10.13
N ALA A 274 9.85 12.37 10.76
CA ALA A 274 11.23 12.83 10.87
C ALA A 274 12.05 12.69 9.57
N SER A 275 11.63 11.83 8.64
CA SER A 275 12.37 11.57 7.39
C SER A 275 11.70 12.09 6.13
N ARG A 276 10.40 12.42 6.15
CA ARG A 276 9.63 12.75 4.95
C ARG A 276 8.72 13.97 5.13
N HIS A 277 7.74 13.87 6.04
CA HIS A 277 6.59 14.79 6.04
C HIS A 277 6.69 15.93 7.08
N GLY A 278 7.60 15.83 8.04
CA GLY A 278 7.56 16.74 9.17
C GLY A 278 6.30 16.55 10.04
N PHE A 279 6.19 17.33 11.09
CA PHE A 279 4.95 17.53 11.83
C PHE A 279 4.89 19.00 12.24
N HIS A 280 3.85 19.69 11.78
CA HIS A 280 3.67 21.12 12.01
C HIS A 280 2.45 21.35 12.89
N ALA A 281 2.66 21.89 14.09
CA ALA A 281 1.57 22.29 14.95
C ALA A 281 0.86 23.54 14.37
N PRO A 282 -0.47 23.71 14.58
CA PRO A 282 -1.18 24.89 14.15
C PRO A 282 -0.53 26.18 14.68
N GLY A 283 -0.26 27.14 13.78
CA GLY A 283 0.40 28.40 14.11
C GLY A 283 1.94 28.37 13.99
N GLU A 284 2.56 27.23 13.69
CA GLU A 284 3.95 27.17 13.27
C GLU A 284 4.03 27.59 11.78
N SER A 285 5.06 28.40 11.44
CA SER A 285 5.30 28.78 10.05
C SER A 285 5.75 27.52 9.28
N ASN A 286 5.00 27.18 8.25
CA ASN A 286 5.36 26.13 7.30
C ASN A 286 5.80 26.81 6.02
N GLU A 287 7.09 27.15 5.91
CA GLU A 287 7.67 27.77 4.71
C GLU A 287 7.86 26.75 3.58
N GLU A 288 7.98 25.46 3.92
CA GLU A 288 8.10 24.35 2.97
C GLU A 288 6.90 23.40 3.16
N ARG A 289 5.88 23.54 2.33
CA ARG A 289 4.87 22.48 2.19
C ARG A 289 5.56 21.28 1.54
N ASP A 290 5.45 20.13 2.17
CA ASP A 290 5.94 18.88 1.61
C ASP A 290 5.21 18.58 0.30
N GLY A 291 5.83 18.92 -0.81
CA GLY A 291 5.29 18.65 -2.13
C GLY A 291 5.20 17.15 -2.39
N VAL A 292 4.15 16.74 -3.06
CA VAL A 292 4.03 15.37 -3.59
C VAL A 292 3.93 15.41 -5.10
N LEU A 293 4.59 14.46 -5.74
CA LEU A 293 4.41 14.16 -7.16
C LEU A 293 3.25 13.16 -7.30
N THR A 294 2.31 13.47 -8.17
CA THR A 294 1.17 12.57 -8.42
C THR A 294 0.73 12.60 -9.89
N TRP A 295 0.04 11.56 -10.30
CA TRP A 295 -0.46 11.34 -11.65
C TRP A 295 -1.87 10.75 -11.56
N PRO A 296 -2.75 10.96 -12.56
CA PRO A 296 -4.07 10.34 -12.55
C PRO A 296 -4.03 8.82 -12.33
N GLU A 297 -3.08 8.13 -12.96
CA GLU A 297 -2.84 6.69 -12.79
C GLU A 297 -1.96 6.33 -11.59
N GLY A 298 -1.64 7.27 -10.74
CA GLY A 298 -0.71 7.08 -9.61
C GLY A 298 0.69 6.69 -10.07
N ASN A 299 1.42 5.96 -9.23
CA ASN A 299 2.80 5.55 -9.50
C ASN A 299 2.95 4.59 -10.70
N ALA A 300 1.83 4.18 -11.33
CA ALA A 300 1.88 3.48 -12.61
C ALA A 300 2.53 4.31 -13.72
N TRP A 301 2.48 5.63 -13.61
CA TRP A 301 3.19 6.52 -14.52
C TRP A 301 4.71 6.27 -14.49
N ILE A 302 5.29 6.13 -13.31
CA ILE A 302 6.72 5.82 -13.13
C ILE A 302 7.02 4.36 -13.50
N SER A 303 6.21 3.41 -13.03
CA SER A 303 6.48 1.98 -13.25
C SER A 303 6.46 1.63 -14.73
N ARG A 304 5.57 2.22 -15.53
CA ARG A 304 5.55 2.04 -16.98
C ARG A 304 6.82 2.58 -17.66
N ARG A 305 7.35 3.70 -17.19
CA ARG A 305 8.59 4.27 -17.72
C ARG A 305 9.83 3.46 -17.36
N LEU A 306 9.86 2.89 -16.17
CA LEU A 306 10.90 1.94 -15.77
C LEU A 306 10.83 0.63 -16.56
N ALA A 307 9.63 0.17 -16.90
CA ALA A 307 9.41 -1.07 -17.64
C ALA A 307 9.64 -0.92 -19.15
N ALA A 308 9.34 0.23 -19.74
CA ALA A 308 9.38 0.46 -21.19
C ALA A 308 10.72 0.10 -21.85
N PRO A 309 11.90 0.42 -21.27
CA PRO A 309 13.19 0.05 -21.87
C PRO A 309 13.45 -1.46 -21.94
N LEU A 310 12.73 -2.28 -21.16
CA LEU A 310 12.92 -3.73 -21.15
C LEU A 310 12.37 -4.41 -22.41
N GLY A 311 11.30 -3.86 -23.01
CA GLY A 311 10.71 -4.42 -24.24
C GLY A 311 10.40 -5.91 -24.08
N GLU A 312 10.93 -6.72 -25.00
CA GLU A 312 10.74 -8.19 -25.02
C GLU A 312 11.42 -8.93 -23.87
N CYS A 313 12.34 -8.27 -23.15
CA CYS A 313 12.98 -8.83 -21.96
C CYS A 313 12.05 -8.86 -20.73
N LEU A 314 10.87 -8.23 -20.80
CA LEU A 314 9.84 -8.28 -19.77
C LEU A 314 8.81 -9.37 -20.09
N HIS A 315 8.82 -10.44 -19.32
CA HIS A 315 7.95 -11.61 -19.49
C HIS A 315 6.78 -11.54 -18.50
N SER A 316 5.69 -10.90 -18.91
CA SER A 316 4.43 -10.88 -18.15
C SER A 316 3.65 -12.19 -18.30
N GLY A 317 2.86 -12.55 -17.28
CA GLY A 317 2.14 -13.83 -17.23
C GLY A 317 3.08 -15.03 -17.03
N CYS A 318 4.25 -14.82 -16.42
CA CYS A 318 5.26 -15.85 -16.16
C CYS A 318 5.39 -16.08 -14.64
N ILE A 319 4.86 -17.20 -14.16
CA ILE A 319 4.86 -17.57 -12.75
C ILE A 319 6.17 -18.28 -12.43
N ALA A 320 7.05 -17.69 -11.62
CA ALA A 320 8.24 -18.38 -11.11
C ALA A 320 7.81 -19.57 -10.23
N LEU A 321 8.41 -20.72 -10.47
CA LEU A 321 8.09 -21.98 -9.78
C LEU A 321 9.21 -22.42 -8.85
N ARG A 322 10.47 -22.25 -9.27
CA ARG A 322 11.64 -22.68 -8.52
C ARG A 322 12.87 -21.86 -8.92
N VAL A 323 13.70 -21.57 -7.93
CA VAL A 323 15.03 -20.99 -8.11
C VAL A 323 16.07 -21.95 -7.49
N SER A 324 17.05 -22.33 -8.31
CA SER A 324 18.13 -23.22 -7.89
C SER A 324 19.47 -22.53 -8.08
N GLU A 325 20.26 -22.44 -7.02
CA GLU A 325 21.60 -21.87 -7.05
C GLU A 325 22.62 -22.97 -7.33
N GLY A 326 23.37 -22.84 -8.41
CA GLY A 326 24.46 -23.74 -8.78
C GLY A 326 25.85 -23.18 -8.47
N ARG A 327 26.88 -23.95 -8.84
CA ARG A 327 28.26 -23.53 -8.64
C ARG A 327 28.65 -22.34 -9.53
N PHE A 328 28.24 -22.33 -10.78
CA PHE A 328 28.62 -21.34 -11.80
C PHE A 328 27.46 -20.47 -12.24
N ASP A 329 26.28 -21.04 -12.37
CA ASP A 329 25.05 -20.41 -12.79
C ASP A 329 23.93 -20.72 -11.80
N SER A 330 22.88 -19.91 -11.83
CA SER A 330 21.61 -20.18 -11.16
C SER A 330 20.51 -20.37 -12.20
N SER A 331 19.46 -21.11 -11.87
CA SER A 331 18.32 -21.32 -12.75
C SER A 331 17.01 -20.89 -12.12
N VAL A 332 16.10 -20.39 -12.97
CA VAL A 332 14.72 -20.07 -12.64
C VAL A 332 13.81 -20.89 -13.53
N ASP A 333 12.98 -21.76 -12.94
CA ASP A 333 11.90 -22.42 -13.67
C ASP A 333 10.66 -21.52 -13.58
N VAL A 334 10.06 -21.23 -14.73
CA VAL A 334 8.87 -20.40 -14.85
C VAL A 334 7.76 -21.15 -15.58
N TRP A 335 6.51 -20.87 -15.22
CA TRP A 335 5.35 -21.28 -15.99
C TRP A 335 4.84 -20.10 -16.79
N ASN A 336 4.89 -20.21 -18.09
CA ASN A 336 4.35 -19.21 -18.99
C ASN A 336 2.85 -19.50 -19.21
N VAL A 337 1.99 -18.60 -18.72
CA VAL A 337 0.53 -18.79 -18.78
C VAL A 337 0.01 -18.75 -20.22
N ARG A 338 0.66 -17.96 -21.10
CA ARG A 338 0.23 -17.80 -22.49
C ARG A 338 0.50 -19.03 -23.35
N THR A 339 1.64 -19.67 -23.15
CA THR A 339 2.03 -20.88 -23.91
C THR A 339 1.65 -22.17 -23.20
N ALA A 340 1.21 -22.10 -21.94
CA ALA A 340 0.95 -23.23 -21.04
C ALA A 340 2.15 -24.20 -20.93
N GLN A 341 3.36 -23.67 -20.90
CA GLN A 341 4.61 -24.43 -20.85
C GLN A 341 5.49 -23.99 -19.69
N ALA A 342 6.26 -24.95 -19.16
CA ALA A 342 7.34 -24.66 -18.22
C ALA A 342 8.64 -24.40 -18.98
N GLU A 343 9.32 -23.32 -18.62
CA GLU A 343 10.60 -22.91 -19.19
C GLU A 343 11.67 -22.86 -18.09
N ARG A 344 12.90 -23.25 -18.39
CA ARG A 344 14.07 -23.05 -17.54
C ARG A 344 14.96 -21.97 -18.13
N TRP A 345 15.20 -20.94 -17.34
CA TRP A 345 16.16 -19.90 -17.64
C TRP A 345 17.38 -20.03 -16.74
N THR A 346 18.56 -19.86 -17.30
CA THR A 346 19.84 -19.98 -16.58
C THR A 346 20.64 -18.71 -16.78
N ALA A 347 21.22 -18.19 -15.70
CA ALA A 347 22.10 -17.02 -15.73
C ALA A 347 23.13 -17.06 -14.58
N PRO A 348 24.23 -16.30 -14.70
CA PRO A 348 25.21 -16.15 -13.62
C PRO A 348 24.61 -15.57 -12.33
N GLN A 349 23.60 -14.71 -12.45
CA GLN A 349 22.95 -14.00 -11.33
C GLN A 349 21.43 -14.01 -11.43
N VAL A 350 20.78 -14.11 -10.28
CA VAL A 350 19.33 -14.00 -10.11
C VAL A 350 19.03 -12.96 -9.05
N VAL A 351 18.09 -12.06 -9.32
CA VAL A 351 17.55 -11.11 -8.34
C VAL A 351 16.11 -11.50 -8.00
N LEU A 352 15.83 -11.78 -6.73
CA LEU A 352 14.50 -12.06 -6.22
C LEU A 352 13.86 -10.76 -5.69
N ALA A 353 13.06 -10.13 -6.53
CA ALA A 353 12.31 -8.91 -6.24
C ALA A 353 10.83 -9.21 -5.90
N VAL A 354 10.63 -10.25 -5.13
CA VAL A 354 9.32 -10.72 -4.64
C VAL A 354 9.28 -10.68 -3.12
N PRO A 355 8.09 -10.64 -2.48
CA PRO A 355 7.98 -10.72 -1.02
C PRO A 355 8.80 -11.89 -0.46
N LEU A 356 9.45 -11.68 0.70
CA LEU A 356 10.39 -12.67 1.26
C LEU A 356 9.73 -14.04 1.51
N PHE A 357 8.45 -14.07 1.86
CA PHE A 357 7.71 -15.33 2.03
C PHE A 357 7.47 -16.07 0.70
N ILE A 358 7.45 -15.36 -0.43
CA ILE A 358 7.43 -15.95 -1.77
C ILE A 358 8.83 -16.43 -2.14
N ALA A 359 9.88 -15.63 -1.88
CA ALA A 359 11.26 -16.04 -2.11
C ALA A 359 11.60 -17.36 -1.41
N ALA A 360 11.15 -17.55 -0.16
CA ALA A 360 11.33 -18.80 0.58
C ALA A 360 10.65 -20.01 -0.07
N ARG A 361 9.58 -19.79 -0.81
CA ARG A 361 8.87 -20.86 -1.55
C ARG A 361 9.55 -21.19 -2.87
N LEU A 362 10.18 -20.21 -3.49
CA LEU A 362 10.87 -20.37 -4.78
C LEU A 362 12.24 -21.06 -4.61
N LEU A 363 12.97 -20.70 -3.57
CA LEU A 363 14.33 -21.20 -3.35
C LEU A 363 14.33 -22.69 -3.00
N GLN A 364 15.16 -23.48 -3.70
CA GLN A 364 15.37 -24.89 -3.41
C GLN A 364 16.08 -25.08 -2.06
N ALA A 365 17.00 -24.21 -1.70
CA ALA A 365 17.73 -24.18 -0.45
C ALA A 365 17.71 -22.75 0.15
N PRO A 366 16.62 -22.37 0.83
CA PRO A 366 16.52 -21.04 1.43
C PRO A 366 17.50 -20.88 2.60
N PRO A 367 18.18 -19.72 2.74
CA PRO A 367 19.04 -19.47 3.88
C PRO A 367 18.25 -19.39 5.19
N ALA A 368 18.86 -19.80 6.32
CA ALA A 368 18.21 -19.79 7.64
C ALA A 368 17.69 -18.39 8.05
N ALA A 369 18.41 -17.33 7.71
CA ALA A 369 17.99 -15.95 7.94
C ALA A 369 16.65 -15.63 7.29
N LEU A 370 16.32 -16.23 6.14
CA LEU A 370 15.05 -16.00 5.46
C LEU A 370 13.86 -16.52 6.27
N ALA A 371 13.96 -17.71 6.85
CA ALA A 371 12.92 -18.26 7.72
C ALA A 371 12.74 -17.42 8.99
N GLN A 372 13.84 -16.94 9.59
CA GLN A 372 13.79 -16.08 10.78
C GLN A 372 13.13 -14.73 10.46
N ALA A 373 13.50 -14.09 9.35
CA ALA A 373 12.89 -12.84 8.92
C ALA A 373 11.37 -12.99 8.71
N ILE A 374 10.94 -14.01 7.96
CA ILE A 374 9.52 -14.26 7.67
C ILE A 374 8.72 -14.53 8.94
N ALA A 375 9.26 -15.23 9.93
CA ALA A 375 8.57 -15.51 11.19
C ALA A 375 8.25 -14.22 11.98
N ALA A 376 9.11 -13.20 11.87
CA ALA A 376 8.92 -11.91 12.53
C ALA A 376 8.01 -10.96 11.74
N MET A 377 7.91 -11.12 10.42
CA MET A 377 7.19 -10.20 9.54
C MET A 377 5.67 -10.33 9.64
N ARG A 378 5.00 -9.22 9.42
CA ARG A 378 3.55 -9.13 9.24
C ARG A 378 3.27 -8.30 8.00
N HIS A 379 2.22 -8.63 7.27
CA HIS A 379 1.78 -7.88 6.09
C HIS A 379 0.32 -7.50 6.23
N ALA A 380 0.00 -6.26 5.92
CA ALA A 380 -1.37 -5.76 5.90
C ALA A 380 -2.07 -6.15 4.59
N PRO A 381 -3.31 -6.66 4.64
CA PRO A 381 -4.17 -6.71 3.49
C PRO A 381 -4.76 -5.32 3.19
N TRP A 382 -5.00 -5.05 1.91
CA TRP A 382 -5.56 -3.77 1.44
C TRP A 382 -6.66 -3.99 0.41
N LEU A 383 -7.63 -3.07 0.43
CA LEU A 383 -8.62 -2.90 -0.62
C LEU A 383 -8.45 -1.51 -1.24
N VAL A 384 -8.39 -1.45 -2.56
CA VAL A 384 -8.42 -0.20 -3.34
C VAL A 384 -9.68 -0.22 -4.18
N ALA A 385 -10.48 0.84 -4.10
CA ALA A 385 -11.75 0.93 -4.79
C ALA A 385 -11.76 2.14 -5.73
N ASN A 386 -11.94 1.90 -7.02
CA ASN A 386 -12.11 2.93 -8.04
C ASN A 386 -13.60 3.11 -8.33
N LEU A 387 -14.12 4.30 -8.08
CA LEU A 387 -15.52 4.66 -8.26
C LEU A 387 -15.66 5.64 -9.42
N GLU A 388 -16.27 5.22 -10.53
CA GLU A 388 -16.60 6.10 -11.64
C GLU A 388 -17.87 6.89 -11.31
N LEU A 389 -17.75 8.21 -11.28
CA LEU A 389 -18.86 9.14 -11.14
C LEU A 389 -19.20 9.77 -12.49
N GLY A 390 -20.49 9.77 -12.84
CA GLY A 390 -20.99 10.37 -14.08
C GLY A 390 -21.08 11.89 -14.04
N GLN A 391 -20.99 12.48 -12.85
CA GLN A 391 -21.08 13.91 -12.59
C GLN A 391 -20.18 14.25 -11.40
N ALA A 392 -19.75 15.50 -11.27
CA ALA A 392 -19.06 15.99 -10.10
C ALA A 392 -19.95 15.84 -8.84
N LEU A 393 -19.30 15.59 -7.71
CA LEU A 393 -19.98 15.63 -6.40
C LEU A 393 -20.44 17.06 -6.09
N ASP A 394 -21.52 17.18 -5.31
CA ASP A 394 -21.98 18.48 -4.85
C ASP A 394 -21.01 19.07 -3.83
N ASP A 395 -20.74 20.36 -3.94
CA ASP A 395 -19.89 21.08 -3.00
C ASP A 395 -20.50 21.04 -1.59
N ARG A 396 -19.63 20.90 -0.60
CA ARG A 396 -19.96 20.92 0.81
C ARG A 396 -19.27 22.11 1.49
N PRO A 397 -19.81 22.61 2.62
CA PRO A 397 -19.18 23.71 3.35
C PRO A 397 -17.72 23.43 3.74
N GLY A 398 -16.90 24.48 3.74
CA GLY A 398 -15.51 24.44 4.17
C GLY A 398 -14.51 24.48 3.01
N ALA A 399 -13.40 23.77 3.16
CA ALA A 399 -12.34 23.70 2.18
C ALA A 399 -12.81 23.14 0.83
N PRO A 400 -12.36 23.69 -0.30
CA PRO A 400 -12.76 23.25 -1.65
C PRO A 400 -12.31 21.80 -1.93
N PRO A 401 -12.85 21.17 -3.01
CA PRO A 401 -12.40 19.84 -3.44
C PRO A 401 -10.89 19.77 -3.57
N SER A 402 -10.30 18.74 -2.93
CA SER A 402 -8.86 18.52 -2.86
C SER A 402 -8.49 17.22 -3.54
N TRP A 403 -7.19 17.02 -3.78
CA TRP A 403 -6.69 15.75 -4.29
C TRP A 403 -6.95 14.62 -3.29
N ASP A 404 -6.55 14.76 -2.03
CA ASP A 404 -6.79 13.79 -0.95
C ASP A 404 -7.89 14.27 0.00
N ASN A 405 -8.80 13.36 0.37
CA ASN A 405 -10.03 13.69 1.09
C ASN A 405 -10.31 12.63 2.16
N VAL A 406 -10.24 13.01 3.42
CA VAL A 406 -10.34 12.11 4.57
C VAL A 406 -11.50 12.51 5.47
N ALA A 407 -12.19 11.52 6.05
CA ALA A 407 -13.23 11.76 7.05
C ALA A 407 -12.72 11.44 8.45
N TYR A 408 -12.80 12.42 9.35
CA TYR A 408 -12.50 12.19 10.76
C TYR A 408 -13.52 11.25 11.40
N SER A 409 -13.04 10.30 12.16
CA SER A 409 -13.88 9.43 12.98
C SER A 409 -13.35 9.41 14.41
N ALA A 410 -14.15 9.90 15.36
CA ALA A 410 -13.80 9.85 16.78
C ALA A 410 -13.66 8.41 17.32
N ALA A 411 -14.29 7.43 16.65
CA ALA A 411 -14.12 6.00 16.93
C ALA A 411 -12.85 5.47 16.23
N ALA A 412 -11.71 6.05 16.51
CA ALA A 412 -10.45 5.89 15.80
C ALA A 412 -9.91 4.46 15.72
N SER A 413 -10.21 3.60 16.66
CA SER A 413 -9.76 2.21 16.65
C SER A 413 -10.74 1.32 15.89
N GLY A 414 -10.56 1.19 14.56
CA GLY A 414 -11.29 0.19 13.79
C GLY A 414 -11.79 0.58 12.40
N SER A 415 -11.71 1.84 11.98
CA SER A 415 -12.04 2.18 10.60
C SER A 415 -10.89 1.75 9.68
N ALA A 416 -11.19 0.89 8.69
CA ALA A 416 -10.22 0.51 7.67
C ALA A 416 -10.04 1.63 6.61
N ALA A 417 -11.01 2.55 6.52
CA ALA A 417 -11.03 3.61 5.51
C ALA A 417 -9.96 4.67 5.79
N LEU A 418 -9.24 5.04 4.73
CA LEU A 418 -8.23 6.11 4.73
C LEU A 418 -8.65 7.32 3.88
N GLY A 419 -9.89 7.33 3.38
CA GLY A 419 -10.36 8.38 2.48
C GLY A 419 -10.21 8.00 1.01
N TYR A 420 -10.16 9.04 0.16
CA TYR A 420 -10.06 8.84 -1.29
C TYR A 420 -9.26 9.97 -1.94
N VAL A 421 -8.62 9.65 -3.07
CA VAL A 421 -8.04 10.65 -3.97
C VAL A 421 -8.90 10.81 -5.22
N ASP A 422 -8.92 12.02 -5.79
CA ASP A 422 -9.60 12.31 -7.05
C ASP A 422 -8.60 12.26 -8.21
N ALA A 423 -8.72 11.27 -9.08
CA ALA A 423 -7.84 11.09 -10.24
C ALA A 423 -7.87 12.27 -11.21
N MET A 424 -8.94 13.08 -11.21
CA MET A 424 -9.10 14.22 -12.11
C MET A 424 -8.73 15.57 -11.46
N HIS A 425 -8.22 15.59 -10.23
CA HIS A 425 -7.81 16.81 -9.54
C HIS A 425 -6.79 17.65 -10.35
N GLN A 426 -5.80 16.99 -10.95
CA GLN A 426 -4.81 17.65 -11.80
C GLN A 426 -5.21 17.72 -13.29
N SER A 427 -6.50 17.53 -13.60
CA SER A 427 -7.03 17.68 -14.93
C SER A 427 -7.00 19.15 -15.36
N THR A 428 -6.67 19.39 -16.63
CA THR A 428 -6.75 20.73 -17.25
C THR A 428 -8.15 21.08 -17.75
N ARG A 429 -9.18 20.31 -17.38
CA ARG A 429 -10.58 20.58 -17.77
C ARG A 429 -11.06 21.88 -17.13
N PRO A 430 -11.73 22.77 -17.88
CA PRO A 430 -12.16 24.07 -17.36
C PRO A 430 -13.36 23.98 -16.39
N HIS A 431 -14.04 22.82 -16.34
CA HIS A 431 -15.23 22.62 -15.52
C HIS A 431 -15.19 21.28 -14.82
N ALA A 432 -15.76 21.21 -13.62
CA ALA A 432 -16.01 19.97 -12.92
C ALA A 432 -16.92 19.05 -13.76
N GLY A 433 -16.76 17.73 -13.64
CA GLY A 433 -17.50 16.77 -14.45
C GLY A 433 -17.27 15.34 -13.99
N PRO A 434 -17.42 14.35 -14.88
CA PRO A 434 -17.13 12.96 -14.54
C PRO A 434 -15.73 12.80 -13.98
N THR A 435 -15.58 11.95 -12.95
CA THR A 435 -14.29 11.65 -12.32
C THR A 435 -14.21 10.20 -11.86
N VAL A 436 -13.03 9.76 -11.45
CA VAL A 436 -12.81 8.52 -10.70
C VAL A 436 -12.27 8.88 -9.33
N LEU A 437 -12.98 8.48 -8.29
CA LEU A 437 -12.48 8.51 -6.92
C LEU A 437 -11.81 7.20 -6.61
N THR A 438 -10.60 7.23 -6.06
CA THR A 438 -9.90 6.04 -5.61
C THR A 438 -9.87 6.02 -4.08
N ALA A 439 -10.66 5.15 -3.49
CA ALA A 439 -10.74 4.97 -2.04
C ALA A 439 -9.79 3.86 -1.57
N TYR A 440 -9.17 4.08 -0.41
CA TYR A 440 -8.18 3.20 0.18
C TYR A 440 -8.64 2.67 1.54
N TRP A 441 -8.54 1.35 1.72
CA TRP A 441 -8.83 0.69 2.99
C TRP A 441 -7.66 -0.17 3.42
N ALA A 442 -7.00 0.22 4.52
CA ALA A 442 -5.99 -0.58 5.20
C ALA A 442 -6.69 -1.58 6.12
N LEU A 443 -6.75 -2.83 5.71
CA LEU A 443 -7.41 -3.91 6.45
C LEU A 443 -6.48 -4.51 7.51
N GLY A 444 -5.70 -3.66 8.16
CA GLY A 444 -4.87 -4.02 9.30
C GLY A 444 -5.71 -4.54 10.45
N GLY A 445 -5.06 -5.05 11.46
CA GLY A 445 -5.72 -5.53 12.67
C GLY A 445 -4.71 -5.52 13.82
N ASP A 446 -5.16 -5.61 15.06
CA ASP A 446 -4.31 -5.49 16.25
C ASP A 446 -3.55 -6.80 16.59
N SER A 447 -3.68 -7.82 15.76
CA SER A 447 -3.01 -9.11 15.94
C SER A 447 -2.81 -9.87 14.64
N ALA A 448 -1.89 -10.85 14.63
CA ALA A 448 -1.68 -11.74 13.48
C ALA A 448 -2.96 -12.52 13.11
N ALA A 449 -3.78 -12.87 14.10
CA ALA A 449 -5.05 -13.58 13.88
C ALA A 449 -6.07 -12.69 13.17
N GLN A 450 -6.18 -11.41 13.56
CA GLN A 450 -7.05 -10.45 12.88
C GLN A 450 -6.58 -10.19 11.44
N LEU A 451 -5.27 -10.01 11.20
CA LEU A 451 -4.72 -9.89 9.85
C LEU A 451 -5.07 -11.10 8.97
N GLN A 452 -4.99 -12.31 9.53
CA GLN A 452 -5.37 -13.54 8.83
C GLN A 452 -6.88 -13.56 8.52
N ALA A 453 -7.72 -13.19 9.48
CA ALA A 453 -9.17 -13.13 9.30
C ALA A 453 -9.56 -12.10 8.23
N GLN A 454 -8.95 -10.92 8.23
CA GLN A 454 -9.19 -9.90 7.20
C GLN A 454 -8.76 -10.37 5.80
N ARG A 455 -7.61 -11.07 5.69
CA ARG A 455 -7.21 -11.68 4.40
C ARG A 455 -8.20 -12.74 3.92
N ALA A 456 -8.67 -13.60 4.81
CA ALA A 456 -9.65 -14.62 4.47
C ALA A 456 -10.96 -13.97 3.99
N ARG A 457 -11.43 -12.96 4.71
CA ARG A 457 -12.61 -12.17 4.35
C ARG A 457 -12.45 -11.51 2.98
N LEU A 458 -11.31 -10.83 2.74
CA LEU A 458 -11.01 -10.16 1.47
C LEU A 458 -10.98 -11.13 0.28
N LEU A 459 -10.58 -12.37 0.52
CA LEU A 459 -10.54 -13.41 -0.51
C LEU A 459 -11.92 -14.04 -0.77
N SER A 460 -12.72 -14.27 0.28
CA SER A 460 -13.95 -15.09 0.23
C SER A 460 -15.22 -14.28 -0.02
N GLU A 461 -15.30 -13.01 0.45
CA GLU A 461 -16.50 -12.22 0.26
C GLU A 461 -16.67 -11.76 -1.20
N PRO A 462 -17.91 -11.75 -1.69
CA PRO A 462 -18.22 -11.24 -3.03
C PRO A 462 -17.82 -9.77 -3.20
N TRP A 463 -17.49 -9.38 -4.44
CA TRP A 463 -17.23 -7.99 -4.80
C TRP A 463 -18.32 -7.03 -4.31
N SER A 464 -19.59 -7.39 -4.47
CA SER A 464 -20.74 -6.54 -4.13
C SER A 464 -20.78 -6.15 -2.65
N VAL A 465 -20.35 -7.02 -1.75
CA VAL A 465 -20.30 -6.74 -0.29
C VAL A 465 -19.27 -5.63 0.00
N TRP A 466 -18.11 -5.71 -0.62
CA TRP A 466 -17.07 -4.70 -0.45
C TRP A 466 -17.43 -3.38 -1.13
N ALA A 467 -17.98 -3.43 -2.35
CA ALA A 467 -18.43 -2.25 -3.07
C ALA A 467 -19.52 -1.49 -2.30
N GLN A 468 -20.51 -2.19 -1.75
CA GLN A 468 -21.56 -1.59 -0.91
C GLN A 468 -20.97 -0.93 0.34
N ALA A 469 -20.00 -1.58 0.99
CA ALA A 469 -19.35 -1.04 2.19
C ALA A 469 -18.58 0.26 1.89
N VAL A 470 -17.83 0.29 0.79
CA VAL A 470 -17.10 1.50 0.36
C VAL A 470 -18.05 2.63 -0.02
N VAL A 471 -19.11 2.34 -0.80
CA VAL A 471 -20.11 3.33 -1.17
C VAL A 471 -20.81 3.90 0.07
N ALA A 472 -21.18 3.05 1.02
CA ALA A 472 -21.81 3.48 2.27
C ALA A 472 -20.89 4.37 3.13
N ASP A 473 -19.60 4.08 3.17
CA ASP A 473 -18.62 4.90 3.89
C ASP A 473 -18.48 6.28 3.26
N LEU A 474 -18.29 6.36 1.95
CA LEU A 474 -18.17 7.63 1.22
C LEU A 474 -19.47 8.44 1.21
N ALA A 475 -20.64 7.79 1.20
CA ALA A 475 -21.93 8.46 1.26
C ALA A 475 -22.18 9.22 2.57
N ARG A 476 -21.42 8.92 3.63
CA ARG A 476 -21.47 9.69 4.90
C ARG A 476 -21.00 11.13 4.70
N VAL A 477 -20.03 11.33 3.86
CA VAL A 477 -19.48 12.66 3.54
C VAL A 477 -20.01 13.22 2.22
N HIS A 478 -20.49 12.36 1.32
CA HIS A 478 -21.08 12.71 0.02
C HIS A 478 -22.41 11.99 -0.18
N PRO A 479 -23.52 12.49 0.38
CA PRO A 479 -24.85 11.83 0.27
C PRO A 479 -25.36 11.70 -1.16
N ASP A 480 -24.86 12.51 -2.08
CA ASP A 480 -25.18 12.52 -3.51
C ASP A 480 -24.41 11.47 -4.33
N LEU A 481 -23.32 10.91 -3.77
CA LEU A 481 -22.43 9.95 -4.46
C LEU A 481 -23.20 8.73 -5.02
N PRO A 482 -24.12 8.06 -4.28
CA PRO A 482 -24.82 6.89 -4.81
C PRO A 482 -25.65 7.18 -6.06
N GLY A 483 -26.19 8.40 -6.18
CA GLY A 483 -26.99 8.83 -7.35
C GLY A 483 -26.15 9.18 -8.59
N LYS A 484 -24.83 9.39 -8.40
CA LYS A 484 -23.88 9.77 -9.45
C LYS A 484 -22.97 8.62 -9.88
N LEU A 485 -23.01 7.51 -9.12
CA LEU A 485 -22.12 6.35 -9.30
C LEU A 485 -22.55 5.51 -10.52
N LYS A 486 -21.57 5.15 -11.36
CA LYS A 486 -21.77 4.31 -12.55
C LYS A 486 -21.14 2.94 -12.40
N GLN A 487 -19.89 2.90 -11.93
CA GLN A 487 -19.13 1.67 -11.83
C GLN A 487 -18.21 1.70 -10.60
N VAL A 488 -17.97 0.52 -10.00
CA VAL A 488 -17.02 0.33 -8.90
C VAL A 488 -16.12 -0.84 -9.24
N ASP A 489 -14.85 -0.57 -9.49
CA ASP A 489 -13.82 -1.60 -9.70
C ASP A 489 -12.96 -1.71 -8.46
N LEU A 490 -12.79 -2.94 -7.97
CA LEU A 490 -12.07 -3.23 -6.73
C LEU A 490 -10.79 -4.01 -7.01
N MET A 491 -9.68 -3.54 -6.43
CA MET A 491 -8.42 -4.26 -6.36
C MET A 491 -8.18 -4.76 -4.94
N ARG A 492 -7.77 -6.02 -4.78
CA ARG A 492 -7.45 -6.62 -3.49
C ARG A 492 -6.00 -7.05 -3.40
N TYR A 493 -5.39 -6.74 -2.28
CA TYR A 493 -4.03 -7.17 -1.94
C TYR A 493 -4.07 -7.96 -0.62
N GLY A 494 -3.73 -9.24 -0.67
CA GLY A 494 -3.68 -10.06 0.55
C GLY A 494 -2.47 -9.77 1.45
N HIS A 495 -1.39 -9.26 0.85
CA HIS A 495 -0.12 -8.96 1.50
C HIS A 495 0.48 -7.69 0.87
N ALA A 496 -0.24 -6.58 0.97
CA ALA A 496 0.12 -5.33 0.29
C ALA A 496 1.40 -4.71 0.83
N MET A 497 1.48 -4.58 2.15
CA MET A 497 2.54 -3.82 2.81
C MET A 497 3.08 -4.58 4.01
N SER A 498 4.41 -4.63 4.14
CA SER A 498 5.06 -5.07 5.36
C SER A 498 4.83 -4.04 6.47
N ILE A 499 4.43 -4.51 7.63
CA ILE A 499 4.20 -3.69 8.82
C ILE A 499 5.51 -3.63 9.61
N PRO A 500 6.08 -2.45 9.90
CA PRO A 500 7.27 -2.31 10.72
C PRO A 500 6.94 -2.55 12.20
N VAL A 501 6.66 -3.82 12.56
CA VAL A 501 6.36 -4.20 13.94
C VAL A 501 7.59 -4.04 14.83
N PRO A 502 7.43 -3.90 16.16
CA PRO A 502 8.53 -3.77 17.10
C PRO A 502 9.62 -4.83 16.92
N GLY A 503 10.88 -4.37 16.85
CA GLY A 503 12.08 -5.19 16.67
C GLY A 503 12.35 -5.68 15.25
N LEU A 504 11.47 -5.40 14.29
CA LEU A 504 11.67 -5.87 12.91
C LEU A 504 12.79 -5.10 12.21
N ARG A 505 12.83 -3.78 12.35
CA ARG A 505 13.86 -2.95 11.69
C ARG A 505 15.27 -3.25 12.20
N SER A 506 15.42 -3.53 13.49
CA SER A 506 16.68 -3.93 14.12
C SER A 506 17.04 -5.41 13.90
N SER A 507 16.25 -6.18 13.14
CA SER A 507 16.45 -7.61 12.90
C SER A 507 17.78 -7.91 12.21
N ALA A 508 18.63 -8.74 12.85
CA ALA A 508 19.87 -9.25 12.25
C ALA A 508 19.59 -10.11 11.01
N ALA A 509 18.48 -10.82 10.97
CA ALA A 509 18.08 -11.66 9.85
C ALA A 509 17.80 -10.82 8.58
N LEU A 510 17.06 -9.71 8.70
CA LEU A 510 16.84 -8.79 7.58
C LEU A 510 18.14 -8.15 7.08
N ARG A 511 19.01 -7.72 8.00
CA ARG A 511 20.33 -7.17 7.62
C ARG A 511 21.16 -8.20 6.85
N ALA A 512 21.21 -9.45 7.31
CA ALA A 512 21.94 -10.52 6.63
C ALA A 512 21.42 -10.80 5.21
N LEU A 513 20.11 -10.69 4.98
CA LEU A 513 19.52 -10.85 3.64
C LEU A 513 19.79 -9.64 2.73
N ALA A 514 19.97 -8.45 3.30
CA ALA A 514 20.32 -7.25 2.54
C ALA A 514 21.79 -7.21 2.12
N GLU A 515 22.68 -7.96 2.79
CA GLU A 515 24.09 -8.07 2.37
C GLU A 515 24.20 -8.79 1.01
N PRO A 516 25.26 -8.50 0.24
CA PRO A 516 25.50 -9.17 -1.04
C PRO A 516 25.58 -10.70 -0.86
N GLN A 517 24.72 -11.41 -1.56
CA GLN A 517 24.71 -12.86 -1.60
C GLN A 517 25.59 -13.36 -2.77
N ARG A 518 25.78 -14.68 -2.85
CA ARG A 518 26.66 -15.26 -3.87
C ARG A 518 26.10 -15.11 -5.29
N ARG A 519 24.93 -15.69 -5.59
CA ARG A 519 24.32 -15.67 -6.94
C ARG A 519 22.86 -15.29 -6.96
N VAL A 520 22.18 -15.38 -5.83
CA VAL A 520 20.79 -15.02 -5.69
C VAL A 520 20.66 -13.85 -4.73
N GLN A 521 20.36 -12.66 -5.24
CA GLN A 521 20.20 -11.44 -4.46
C GLN A 521 18.72 -11.23 -4.06
N PHE A 522 18.48 -10.71 -2.86
CA PHE A 522 17.14 -10.28 -2.43
C PHE A 522 16.97 -8.77 -2.66
N ALA A 523 15.84 -8.36 -3.21
CA ALA A 523 15.59 -6.99 -3.66
C ALA A 523 14.24 -6.39 -3.24
N HIS A 524 13.46 -7.06 -2.40
CA HIS A 524 12.13 -6.58 -2.04
C HIS A 524 12.17 -5.52 -0.92
N ALA A 525 11.17 -4.61 -0.87
CA ALA A 525 11.02 -3.61 0.18
C ALA A 525 10.86 -4.22 1.59
N ASP A 526 10.46 -5.49 1.70
CA ASP A 526 10.45 -6.25 2.95
C ASP A 526 11.79 -6.17 3.72
N LEU A 527 12.92 -6.03 3.01
CA LEU A 527 14.25 -5.87 3.61
C LEU A 527 14.39 -4.58 4.42
N SER A 528 13.57 -3.60 4.13
CA SER A 528 13.49 -2.33 4.85
C SER A 528 12.43 -2.34 5.95
N SER A 529 11.72 -3.46 6.14
CA SER A 529 10.60 -3.68 7.06
C SER A 529 9.30 -2.95 6.73
N TYR A 530 9.23 -2.13 5.69
CA TYR A 530 7.98 -1.53 5.20
C TYR A 530 8.02 -1.20 3.70
N SER A 531 6.84 -0.93 3.10
CA SER A 531 6.65 -0.95 1.66
C SER A 531 6.28 0.43 1.13
N VAL A 532 7.30 1.26 0.84
CA VAL A 532 7.17 2.52 0.13
C VAL A 532 8.06 2.53 -1.11
N PHE A 533 7.81 3.47 -2.03
CA PHE A 533 8.48 3.54 -3.33
C PHE A 533 10.00 3.64 -3.18
N GLU A 534 10.48 4.55 -2.33
CA GLU A 534 11.90 4.83 -2.13
C GLU A 534 12.66 3.60 -1.62
N GLU A 535 12.07 2.84 -0.69
CA GLU A 535 12.64 1.60 -0.19
C GLU A 535 12.70 0.53 -1.28
N ALA A 536 11.62 0.37 -2.04
CA ALA A 536 11.56 -0.58 -3.13
C ALA A 536 12.61 -0.27 -4.21
N LEU A 537 12.73 1.00 -4.60
CA LEU A 537 13.71 1.46 -5.58
C LEU A 537 15.15 1.24 -5.09
N TYR A 538 15.44 1.61 -3.84
CA TYR A 538 16.75 1.42 -3.20
C TYR A 538 17.15 -0.06 -3.14
N GLN A 539 16.26 -0.93 -2.63
CA GLN A 539 16.56 -2.36 -2.48
C GLN A 539 16.80 -3.03 -3.84
N GLY A 540 16.03 -2.63 -4.86
CA GLY A 540 16.23 -3.09 -6.23
C GLY A 540 17.58 -2.65 -6.80
N HIS A 541 17.88 -1.37 -6.72
CA HIS A 541 19.15 -0.80 -7.21
C HIS A 541 20.37 -1.45 -6.54
N ARG A 542 20.35 -1.56 -5.20
CA ARG A 542 21.38 -2.21 -4.41
C ARG A 542 21.62 -3.66 -4.87
N ALA A 543 20.55 -4.44 -5.05
CA ALA A 543 20.65 -5.84 -5.46
C ALA A 543 21.19 -5.98 -6.88
N GLY A 544 20.81 -5.12 -7.82
CA GLY A 544 21.34 -5.08 -9.17
C GLY A 544 22.86 -4.82 -9.19
N LEU A 545 23.33 -3.84 -8.41
CA LEU A 545 24.77 -3.57 -8.27
C LEU A 545 25.54 -4.71 -7.60
N ALA A 546 24.93 -5.38 -6.59
CA ALA A 546 25.56 -6.53 -5.93
C ALA A 546 25.72 -7.72 -6.89
N ALA A 547 24.71 -7.98 -7.73
CA ALA A 547 24.76 -9.04 -8.73
C ALA A 547 25.90 -8.84 -9.73
N LYS A 548 26.17 -7.62 -10.18
CA LYS A 548 27.33 -7.33 -11.05
C LYS A 548 28.67 -7.69 -10.38
N ARG A 549 28.88 -7.28 -9.12
CA ARG A 549 30.16 -7.50 -8.42
C ARG A 549 30.49 -8.99 -8.28
N SER A 550 29.48 -9.83 -8.16
CA SER A 550 29.65 -11.28 -8.04
C SER A 550 30.00 -11.97 -9.36
N THR A 551 29.73 -11.37 -10.52
CA THR A 551 30.15 -11.88 -11.83
C THR A 551 31.60 -11.56 -12.17
N SER A 552 32.16 -10.55 -11.53
CA SER A 552 33.56 -10.08 -11.78
C SER A 552 34.60 -10.79 -10.91
N ARG A 553 34.19 -11.71 -10.04
CA ARG A 553 35.05 -12.59 -9.23
C ARG A 553 34.93 -14.05 -9.68
#